data_2bf6639747844a5638fcf50f03c4aff6
#
_entry.id   2bf6639747844a5638fcf50f03c4aff6
#
_cell.length_a   1.000
_cell.length_b   1.000
_cell.length_c   1.000
_cell.angle_alpha   90.00
_cell.angle_beta   90.00
_cell.angle_gamma   90.00
#
_symmetry.space_group_name_H-M   'P 1'
#
loop_
_entity.id
_entity.type
_entity.pdbx_description
1 polymer ?
#
loop_
_entity_poly.entity_id
_entity_poly.type
_entity_poly.pdbx_seq_one_letter_code
_entity_poly.pdbx_strand_id
1 'polypeptide(L)'
;MSRFAGRCKQNASLALGVGISKVIALFFIIYSPIIVKKWVKLYYRIAHFALNTPICCPSRSSILTGQYLHIMVAHWRRIKEPLAFPVYLQSAGYKTFYAGKYLNQTKNPIPPGWDVWYGLIGNSKYYDYSLVINGTTKHFKTDYFTSVVESSGIEFLQSVGMKKEKFLMVLATSAPHNPFTPESKYEGRFNGTKAPRTPNFNTFTKDKHWLLRLGDVPLPDSMVDTIDTIHARRLETLLSVDDMVEKIVLELKKFNLVEETIIIFTSDNGYHLGQFSLPWDKRQPYEFDIRVPLFVRGPNIKPKSVIYSPVVNIDLAPTILDLAGISTPDSMDGSSWLPLLEETASNKISPRTFLVEYHGEGNGKSIDEKCGLKDPNLKECRVRNDCKCQDARNNTYFCLRSISETDDLSYCEFQDSENFIEYYDLKTDQYQLNNLRHNLSSMLQNKYSSKLKILQHCSGPICNELQV
;
A
#
# COMPACT_ATOMS: atom_id res chain seq x y z
N MET A 1 -18.16 -4.09 48.34
CA MET A 1 -18.20 -5.57 48.44
C MET A 1 -18.32 -6.07 47.04
N SER A 2 -17.33 -6.43 46.58
CA SER A 2 -16.56 -7.68 46.34
C SER A 2 -16.77 -8.24 44.92
N ARG A 3 -15.63 -8.32 44.22
CA ARG A 3 -15.26 -9.32 43.22
C ARG A 3 -15.85 -9.21 41.81
N PHE A 4 -15.14 -8.50 40.94
CA PHE A 4 -14.80 -9.05 39.64
C PHE A 4 -13.30 -8.82 39.42
N ALA A 5 -12.56 -9.82 39.85
CA ALA A 5 -11.14 -9.93 39.56
C ALA A 5 -10.95 -10.56 38.17
N GLY A 6 -10.12 -9.91 37.39
CA GLY A 6 -9.23 -10.37 36.37
C GLY A 6 -9.39 -11.78 35.79
N ARG A 7 -9.62 -11.84 34.48
CA ARG A 7 -8.93 -12.80 33.64
C ARG A 7 -8.13 -12.00 32.61
N CYS A 8 -6.86 -11.85 32.92
CA CYS A 8 -5.83 -11.50 31.97
C CYS A 8 -5.94 -12.46 30.77
N LYS A 9 -6.14 -11.94 29.58
CA LYS A 9 -5.94 -12.71 28.35
C LYS A 9 -4.45 -13.06 28.27
N GLN A 10 -4.11 -14.28 28.61
CA GLN A 10 -2.80 -14.86 28.33
C GLN A 10 -2.67 -15.10 26.83
N ASN A 11 -1.76 -14.36 26.23
CA ASN A 11 -0.89 -14.66 25.10
C ASN A 11 -1.37 -15.65 24.04
N ALA A 12 -1.83 -15.14 22.92
CA ALA A 12 -1.97 -15.87 21.66
C ALA A 12 -0.63 -16.35 21.08
N SER A 13 0.52 -15.81 21.54
CA SER A 13 1.87 -16.21 21.10
C SER A 13 2.29 -17.62 21.50
N LEU A 14 1.55 -18.29 22.37
CA LEU A 14 1.86 -19.65 22.84
C LEU A 14 1.27 -20.77 21.97
N ALA A 15 0.31 -20.47 21.06
CA ALA A 15 -0.34 -21.49 20.25
C ALA A 15 0.50 -21.96 19.04
N LEU A 16 1.40 -21.12 18.50
CA LEU A 16 2.19 -21.47 17.31
C LEU A 16 3.46 -22.27 17.59
N GLY A 17 3.86 -22.49 18.85
CA GLY A 17 5.10 -23.20 19.19
C GLY A 17 6.37 -22.55 18.59
N VAL A 18 6.30 -21.29 18.19
CA VAL A 18 7.36 -20.58 17.49
C VAL A 18 8.29 -19.95 18.51
N GLY A 19 9.50 -20.46 18.60
CA GLY A 19 10.58 -19.63 19.11
C GLY A 19 10.60 -18.33 18.32
N ILE A 20 10.53 -17.20 19.01
CA ILE A 20 10.47 -15.81 18.53
C ILE A 20 11.08 -15.67 17.12
N SER A 21 10.27 -15.28 16.10
CA SER A 21 10.77 -15.04 14.74
C SER A 21 11.90 -14.04 14.79
N LYS A 22 13.11 -14.48 14.45
CA LYS A 22 14.32 -13.66 14.61
C LYS A 22 14.44 -12.58 13.57
N VAL A 23 13.59 -12.60 12.50
CA VAL A 23 13.85 -11.80 11.31
C VAL A 23 12.56 -11.42 10.58
N ILE A 24 12.45 -10.16 10.18
CA ILE A 24 11.36 -9.64 9.36
C ILE A 24 11.96 -8.88 8.17
N ALA A 25 11.66 -9.34 6.96
CA ALA A 25 12.02 -8.66 5.73
C ALA A 25 10.77 -8.14 5.01
N LEU A 26 10.70 -6.85 4.75
CA LEU A 26 9.58 -6.18 4.10
C LEU A 26 9.99 -5.66 2.73
N PHE A 27 9.17 -5.93 1.72
CA PHE A 27 9.34 -5.40 0.38
C PHE A 27 8.14 -4.53 0.00
N PHE A 28 8.34 -3.25 -0.23
CA PHE A 28 7.31 -2.33 -0.70
C PHE A 28 7.49 -2.04 -2.19
N ILE A 29 6.50 -2.42 -3.00
CA ILE A 29 6.54 -2.28 -4.46
C ILE A 29 5.17 -1.83 -4.94
N ILE A 30 5.11 -0.92 -5.91
CA ILE A 30 3.87 -0.53 -6.55
C ILE A 30 3.37 -1.67 -7.46
N TYR A 31 2.10 -2.02 -7.34
CA TYR A 31 1.43 -3.19 -7.90
C TYR A 31 1.79 -3.60 -9.35
N SER A 32 2.07 -4.90 -9.54
CA SER A 32 1.93 -5.61 -10.82
C SER A 32 1.71 -7.12 -10.64
N PRO A 33 0.81 -7.74 -11.41
CA PRO A 33 0.47 -9.16 -11.30
C PRO A 33 1.53 -10.14 -11.87
N ILE A 34 2.61 -9.66 -12.48
CA ILE A 34 3.54 -10.51 -13.26
C ILE A 34 4.72 -11.04 -12.44
N ILE A 35 5.25 -10.27 -11.50
CA ILE A 35 6.47 -10.59 -10.73
C ILE A 35 6.37 -11.89 -9.95
N VAL A 36 5.20 -12.25 -9.56
CA VAL A 36 5.00 -13.25 -8.52
C VAL A 36 4.89 -14.68 -9.06
N LYS A 37 4.85 -14.89 -10.40
CA LYS A 37 4.64 -16.25 -10.95
C LYS A 37 5.70 -17.28 -10.52
N LYS A 38 6.96 -16.87 -10.37
CA LYS A 38 8.05 -17.76 -9.93
C LYS A 38 8.00 -18.02 -8.41
N TRP A 39 7.56 -17.03 -7.63
CA TRP A 39 7.61 -17.02 -6.16
C TRP A 39 6.26 -17.34 -5.51
N VAL A 40 5.10 -17.05 -6.16
CA VAL A 40 3.73 -17.34 -5.68
C VAL A 40 3.56 -18.79 -5.24
N LYS A 41 4.28 -19.73 -5.84
CA LYS A 41 4.24 -21.15 -5.45
C LYS A 41 4.78 -21.42 -4.04
N LEU A 42 5.46 -20.46 -3.41
CA LEU A 42 6.12 -20.60 -2.11
C LEU A 42 5.49 -19.72 -1.03
N TYR A 43 4.54 -18.84 -1.39
CA TYR A 43 3.98 -17.83 -0.49
C TYR A 43 2.52 -18.11 -0.16
N TYR A 44 2.12 -17.54 0.96
CA TYR A 44 0.76 -17.37 1.40
C TYR A 44 0.19 -16.07 0.80
N ARG A 45 -1.03 -16.09 0.27
CA ARG A 45 -1.68 -14.91 -0.31
C ARG A 45 -2.83 -14.44 0.56
N ILE A 46 -2.92 -13.15 0.80
CA ILE A 46 -4.11 -12.51 1.35
C ILE A 46 -4.95 -12.00 0.17
N ALA A 47 -6.17 -12.53 0.04
CA ALA A 47 -7.03 -12.27 -1.13
C ALA A 47 -7.58 -10.84 -1.13
N HIS A 48 -7.92 -10.31 0.05
CA HIS A 48 -8.47 -8.98 0.24
C HIS A 48 -7.53 -8.14 1.10
N PHE A 49 -6.41 -7.69 0.50
CA PHE A 49 -5.55 -6.69 1.12
C PHE A 49 -5.86 -5.33 0.52
N ALA A 50 -6.33 -4.43 1.37
CA ALA A 50 -6.75 -3.09 0.99
C ALA A 50 -5.88 -2.02 1.66
N LEU A 51 -5.91 -0.82 1.09
CA LEU A 51 -5.26 0.36 1.61
C LEU A 51 -6.32 1.31 2.16
N ASN A 52 -6.00 1.92 3.30
CA ASN A 52 -6.85 2.98 3.86
C ASN A 52 -6.74 4.30 3.09
N THR A 53 -5.78 4.44 2.19
CA THR A 53 -5.61 5.63 1.34
C THR A 53 -4.76 5.30 0.10
N PRO A 54 -5.20 5.70 -1.13
CA PRO A 54 -4.53 5.33 -2.37
C PRO A 54 -3.42 6.30 -2.80
N ILE A 55 -2.56 6.73 -1.87
CA ILE A 55 -1.45 7.65 -2.19
C ILE A 55 -0.23 7.39 -1.32
N CYS A 56 0.97 7.49 -1.91
CA CYS A 56 2.25 7.04 -1.35
C CYS A 56 2.52 7.47 0.10
N CYS A 57 2.68 8.77 0.38
CA CYS A 57 3.09 9.24 1.71
C CYS A 57 2.07 8.92 2.80
N PRO A 58 0.79 9.23 2.62
CA PRO A 58 -0.26 8.86 3.57
C PRO A 58 -0.29 7.34 3.84
N SER A 59 -0.34 6.52 2.80
CA SER A 59 -0.35 5.06 2.96
C SER A 59 0.89 4.54 3.68
N ARG A 60 2.09 5.02 3.33
CA ARG A 60 3.35 4.63 4.01
C ARG A 60 3.34 5.07 5.47
N SER A 61 2.79 6.24 5.77
CA SER A 61 2.62 6.71 7.16
C SER A 61 1.69 5.78 7.95
N SER A 62 0.56 5.39 7.35
CA SER A 62 -0.37 4.42 7.94
C SER A 62 0.29 3.05 8.17
N ILE A 63 1.07 2.55 7.21
CA ILE A 63 1.83 1.29 7.36
C ILE A 63 2.82 1.37 8.52
N LEU A 64 3.53 2.49 8.67
CA LEU A 64 4.55 2.66 9.71
C LEU A 64 3.96 2.78 11.12
N THR A 65 2.80 3.42 11.26
CA THR A 65 2.21 3.72 12.57
C THR A 65 1.05 2.80 12.95
N GLY A 66 0.48 2.05 12.01
CA GLY A 66 -0.75 1.30 12.24
C GLY A 66 -1.98 2.18 12.44
N GLN A 67 -1.95 3.46 11.97
CA GLN A 67 -3.01 4.44 12.20
C GLN A 67 -3.66 4.90 10.89
N TYR A 68 -4.95 5.28 10.97
CA TYR A 68 -5.64 5.95 9.89
C TYR A 68 -5.08 7.36 9.64
N LEU A 69 -5.30 7.89 8.41
CA LEU A 69 -4.74 9.17 7.98
C LEU A 69 -5.30 10.36 8.76
N HIS A 70 -6.60 10.39 9.09
CA HIS A 70 -7.24 11.50 9.80
C HIS A 70 -6.59 11.80 11.16
N ILE A 71 -5.94 10.81 11.78
CA ILE A 71 -5.16 10.99 13.02
C ILE A 71 -3.79 11.62 12.74
N MET A 72 -3.30 11.60 11.49
CA MET A 72 -1.93 11.93 11.11
C MET A 72 -1.74 13.34 10.50
N VAL A 73 -2.79 14.12 10.33
CA VAL A 73 -2.79 15.39 9.55
C VAL A 73 -1.85 16.47 10.10
N ALA A 74 -1.41 16.40 11.35
CA ALA A 74 -0.54 17.42 11.94
C ALA A 74 0.83 16.84 12.34
N HIS A 75 1.91 17.44 11.81
CA HIS A 75 3.29 17.29 12.31
C HIS A 75 3.86 15.86 12.35
N TRP A 76 3.79 15.10 11.22
CA TRP A 76 4.34 13.75 11.07
C TRP A 76 5.69 13.53 11.79
N ARG A 77 6.72 14.34 11.49
CA ARG A 77 8.08 14.11 12.01
C ARG A 77 8.20 14.21 13.52
N ARG A 78 7.50 15.13 14.16
CA ARG A 78 7.65 15.35 15.60
C ARG A 78 6.79 14.41 16.45
N ILE A 79 5.61 14.07 15.96
CA ILE A 79 4.60 13.40 16.78
C ILE A 79 4.42 11.94 16.37
N LYS A 80 4.54 11.62 15.08
CA LYS A 80 4.17 10.31 14.54
C LYS A 80 5.34 9.39 14.22
N GLU A 81 6.47 9.91 13.75
CA GLU A 81 7.67 9.08 13.53
C GLU A 81 8.12 8.31 14.77
N PRO A 82 8.10 8.88 15.99
CA PRO A 82 8.41 8.13 17.21
C PRO A 82 7.43 6.98 17.53
N LEU A 83 6.24 6.99 16.94
CA LEU A 83 5.22 5.93 17.10
C LEU A 83 5.30 4.85 16.03
N ALA A 84 6.24 4.95 15.09
CA ALA A 84 6.39 3.98 14.02
C ALA A 84 6.92 2.64 14.56
N PHE A 85 6.44 1.52 14.01
CA PHE A 85 6.79 0.16 14.48
C PHE A 85 8.30 -0.12 14.55
N PRO A 86 9.18 0.46 13.71
CA PRO A 86 10.63 0.20 13.83
C PRO A 86 11.24 0.69 15.15
N VAL A 87 10.66 1.73 15.77
CA VAL A 87 11.12 2.25 17.08
C VAL A 87 10.94 1.19 18.16
N TYR A 88 9.80 0.51 18.17
CA TYR A 88 9.53 -0.57 19.13
C TYR A 88 10.43 -1.78 18.88
N LEU A 89 10.66 -2.15 17.62
CA LEU A 89 11.56 -3.24 17.27
C LEU A 89 13.01 -2.96 17.67
N GLN A 90 13.52 -1.74 17.37
CA GLN A 90 14.84 -1.32 17.77
C GLN A 90 15.01 -1.38 19.30
N SER A 91 14.00 -0.89 20.05
CA SER A 91 13.98 -0.95 21.51
C SER A 91 13.95 -2.40 22.05
N ALA A 92 13.40 -3.34 21.28
CA ALA A 92 13.38 -4.77 21.59
C ALA A 92 14.67 -5.51 21.13
N GLY A 93 15.69 -4.78 20.71
CA GLY A 93 17.00 -5.31 20.32
C GLY A 93 17.07 -5.88 18.90
N TYR A 94 16.16 -5.49 18.01
CA TYR A 94 16.29 -5.78 16.58
C TYR A 94 17.27 -4.79 15.93
N LYS A 95 18.15 -5.30 15.08
CA LYS A 95 18.95 -4.46 14.18
C LYS A 95 18.08 -4.02 13.01
N THR A 96 17.89 -2.73 12.83
CA THR A 96 16.92 -2.19 11.88
C THR A 96 17.58 -1.56 10.67
N PHE A 97 17.08 -1.91 9.48
CA PHE A 97 17.60 -1.45 8.20
C PHE A 97 16.49 -0.94 7.30
N TYR A 98 16.72 0.18 6.67
CA TYR A 98 15.85 0.73 5.63
C TYR A 98 16.66 1.13 4.41
N ALA A 99 16.24 0.69 3.22
CA ALA A 99 16.78 1.19 1.95
C ALA A 99 15.65 1.53 0.96
N GLY A 100 15.68 2.75 0.45
CA GLY A 100 14.77 3.14 -0.61
C GLY A 100 13.95 4.40 -0.35
N LYS A 101 12.75 4.46 -0.98
CA LYS A 101 11.80 5.55 -0.83
C LYS A 101 11.06 5.38 0.51
N TYR A 102 11.22 6.35 1.41
CA TYR A 102 10.51 6.39 2.71
C TYR A 102 9.20 7.17 2.58
N LEU A 103 9.29 8.49 2.70
CA LEU A 103 8.23 9.44 2.36
C LEU A 103 8.77 10.37 1.26
N ASN A 104 7.91 11.07 0.55
CA ASN A 104 8.37 12.06 -0.44
C ASN A 104 9.15 13.19 0.26
N GLN A 105 10.24 13.65 -0.38
CA GLN A 105 11.08 14.75 0.11
C GLN A 105 11.79 14.51 1.45
N THR A 106 12.07 13.24 1.79
CA THR A 106 12.83 12.91 3.00
C THR A 106 14.26 13.48 2.88
N LYS A 107 14.64 14.32 3.83
CA LYS A 107 15.99 14.84 4.05
C LYS A 107 16.38 14.57 5.50
N ASN A 108 17.67 14.74 5.84
CA ASN A 108 18.10 14.65 7.24
C ASN A 108 17.15 15.39 8.21
N PRO A 109 16.95 14.90 9.45
CA PRO A 109 17.64 13.76 10.08
C PRO A 109 17.09 12.39 9.67
N ILE A 110 17.84 11.31 9.99
CA ILE A 110 17.37 9.93 9.89
C ILE A 110 16.14 9.77 10.79
N PRO A 111 15.04 9.14 10.31
CA PRO A 111 13.90 8.87 11.16
C PRO A 111 14.26 7.93 12.34
N PRO A 112 13.63 8.08 13.50
CA PRO A 112 13.88 7.20 14.64
C PRO A 112 13.52 5.75 14.31
N GLY A 113 14.17 4.81 15.01
CA GLY A 113 13.94 3.38 14.86
C GLY A 113 14.77 2.70 13.76
N TRP A 114 15.70 3.41 13.11
CA TRP A 114 16.58 2.86 12.08
C TRP A 114 18.04 2.93 12.45
N ASP A 115 18.73 1.78 12.50
CA ASP A 115 20.18 1.69 12.76
C ASP A 115 20.99 1.90 11.49
N VAL A 116 20.49 1.43 10.35
CA VAL A 116 21.14 1.56 9.04
C VAL A 116 20.14 2.13 8.06
N TRP A 117 20.54 3.21 7.38
CA TRP A 117 19.65 4.04 6.60
C TRP A 117 20.19 4.39 5.23
N TYR A 118 19.40 4.08 4.18
CA TYR A 118 19.63 4.44 2.78
C TYR A 118 18.38 5.12 2.21
N GLY A 119 18.07 6.33 2.66
CA GLY A 119 16.83 7.03 2.30
C GLY A 119 16.92 7.83 1.01
N LEU A 120 16.00 7.59 0.07
CA LEU A 120 15.89 8.36 -1.17
C LEU A 120 15.50 9.82 -0.90
N ILE A 121 16.28 10.78 -1.46
CA ILE A 121 15.94 12.20 -1.42
C ILE A 121 14.99 12.54 -2.57
N GLY A 122 13.84 13.12 -2.23
CA GLY A 122 12.84 13.54 -3.20
C GLY A 122 11.84 12.45 -3.55
N ASN A 123 11.34 12.49 -4.78
CA ASN A 123 10.38 11.51 -5.30
C ASN A 123 11.09 10.40 -6.07
N SER A 124 10.33 9.44 -6.57
CA SER A 124 10.82 8.25 -7.29
C SER A 124 11.72 8.62 -8.47
N LYS A 125 12.92 8.06 -8.48
CA LYS A 125 13.91 8.10 -9.55
C LYS A 125 14.51 6.72 -9.73
N TYR A 126 15.12 6.45 -10.89
CA TYR A 126 15.80 5.20 -11.21
C TYR A 126 17.29 5.38 -11.45
N TYR A 127 17.67 6.55 -11.97
CA TYR A 127 19.04 7.03 -12.18
C TYR A 127 19.12 8.49 -11.75
N ASP A 128 20.31 9.05 -11.63
CA ASP A 128 20.56 10.46 -11.28
C ASP A 128 19.78 10.89 -10.03
N TYR A 129 20.02 10.20 -8.92
CA TYR A 129 19.35 10.41 -7.63
C TYR A 129 20.38 10.58 -6.51
N SER A 130 19.93 11.02 -5.36
CA SER A 130 20.74 11.11 -4.15
C SER A 130 20.08 10.32 -3.01
N LEU A 131 20.91 9.67 -2.21
CA LEU A 131 20.52 9.00 -0.97
C LEU A 131 21.14 9.71 0.23
N VAL A 132 20.43 9.71 1.35
CA VAL A 132 21.04 9.90 2.66
C VAL A 132 21.44 8.52 3.16
N ILE A 133 22.75 8.28 3.29
CA ILE A 133 23.33 7.04 3.80
C ILE A 133 23.88 7.33 5.19
N ASN A 134 23.23 6.82 6.24
CA ASN A 134 23.63 7.01 7.63
C ASN A 134 24.00 8.46 7.97
N GLY A 135 23.19 9.41 7.49
CA GLY A 135 23.37 10.85 7.71
C GLY A 135 24.21 11.60 6.66
N THR A 136 24.89 10.89 5.76
CA THR A 136 25.70 11.51 4.69
C THR A 136 24.96 11.42 3.36
N THR A 137 24.89 12.52 2.62
CA THR A 137 24.30 12.53 1.27
C THR A 137 25.30 12.03 0.24
N LYS A 138 24.89 11.02 -0.54
CA LYS A 138 25.65 10.49 -1.68
C LYS A 138 24.81 10.58 -2.95
N HIS A 139 25.41 11.05 -4.03
CA HIS A 139 24.80 11.14 -5.36
C HIS A 139 25.19 9.94 -6.21
N PHE A 140 24.23 9.36 -6.91
CA PHE A 140 24.36 8.23 -7.83
C PHE A 140 23.91 8.67 -9.21
N LYS A 141 24.83 8.76 -10.15
CA LYS A 141 24.54 9.25 -11.51
C LYS A 141 24.02 8.13 -12.41
N THR A 142 24.72 7.01 -12.42
CA THR A 142 24.54 5.91 -13.38
C THR A 142 24.08 4.61 -12.78
N ASP A 143 24.15 4.47 -11.45
CA ASP A 143 23.73 3.25 -10.77
C ASP A 143 22.20 3.14 -10.73
N TYR A 144 21.67 2.00 -11.14
CA TYR A 144 20.23 1.77 -11.11
C TYR A 144 19.73 1.64 -9.67
N PHE A 145 18.68 2.38 -9.33
CA PHE A 145 18.24 2.53 -7.94
C PHE A 145 17.90 1.19 -7.27
N THR A 146 17.15 0.31 -7.95
CA THR A 146 16.79 -1.00 -7.38
C THR A 146 18.04 -1.84 -7.11
N SER A 147 19.09 -1.76 -7.96
CA SER A 147 20.35 -2.49 -7.77
C SER A 147 21.16 -1.95 -6.58
N VAL A 148 21.07 -0.64 -6.28
CA VAL A 148 21.69 -0.06 -5.09
C VAL A 148 20.94 -0.48 -3.83
N VAL A 149 19.59 -0.52 -3.86
CA VAL A 149 18.78 -1.06 -2.75
C VAL A 149 19.10 -2.54 -2.51
N GLU A 150 19.24 -3.32 -3.57
CA GLU A 150 19.63 -4.75 -3.52
C GLU A 150 20.99 -4.93 -2.83
N SER A 151 22.05 -4.27 -3.33
CA SER A 151 23.40 -4.44 -2.81
C SER A 151 23.49 -4.01 -1.34
N SER A 152 22.86 -2.89 -0.97
CA SER A 152 22.85 -2.44 0.43
C SER A 152 22.11 -3.43 1.36
N GLY A 153 21.03 -4.06 0.88
CA GLY A 153 20.33 -5.12 1.62
C GLY A 153 21.18 -6.38 1.80
N ILE A 154 21.94 -6.78 0.77
CA ILE A 154 22.89 -7.92 0.84
C ILE A 154 24.01 -7.63 1.85
N GLU A 155 24.62 -6.44 1.81
CA GLU A 155 25.66 -6.03 2.76
C GLU A 155 25.13 -6.05 4.21
N PHE A 156 23.92 -5.58 4.42
CA PHE A 156 23.27 -5.64 5.72
C PHE A 156 23.06 -7.09 6.18
N LEU A 157 22.52 -7.96 5.33
CA LEU A 157 22.32 -9.37 5.66
C LEU A 157 23.63 -10.09 6.00
N GLN A 158 24.72 -9.79 5.31
CA GLN A 158 26.05 -10.32 5.62
C GLN A 158 26.49 -9.90 7.04
N SER A 159 26.28 -8.63 7.37
CA SER A 159 26.65 -8.09 8.68
C SER A 159 25.88 -8.78 9.83
N VAL A 160 24.54 -8.89 9.72
CA VAL A 160 23.71 -9.46 10.80
C VAL A 160 23.74 -10.99 10.81
N GLY A 161 23.87 -11.62 9.64
CA GLY A 161 23.94 -13.09 9.50
C GLY A 161 25.18 -13.68 10.15
N MET A 162 26.33 -13.06 10.00
CA MET A 162 27.58 -13.46 10.67
C MET A 162 27.47 -13.39 12.19
N LYS A 163 26.71 -12.40 12.71
CA LYS A 163 26.53 -12.18 14.15
C LYS A 163 25.32 -12.89 14.72
N LYS A 164 24.47 -13.48 13.88
CA LYS A 164 23.17 -14.09 14.25
C LYS A 164 22.25 -13.12 15.01
N GLU A 165 22.26 -11.85 14.60
CA GLU A 165 21.40 -10.81 15.21
C GLU A 165 19.96 -10.93 14.73
N LYS A 166 19.01 -10.59 15.59
CA LYS A 166 17.62 -10.33 15.17
C LYS A 166 17.59 -9.07 14.32
N PHE A 167 16.84 -9.07 13.24
CA PHE A 167 16.77 -7.87 12.41
C PHE A 167 15.38 -7.59 11.79
N LEU A 168 15.16 -6.32 11.49
CA LEU A 168 14.14 -5.82 10.59
C LEU A 168 14.84 -5.24 9.35
N MET A 169 14.44 -5.68 8.16
CA MET A 169 14.93 -5.13 6.90
C MET A 169 13.77 -4.66 6.02
N VAL A 170 13.80 -3.40 5.61
CA VAL A 170 12.81 -2.81 4.69
C VAL A 170 13.49 -2.39 3.40
N LEU A 171 13.05 -2.94 2.26
CA LEU A 171 13.51 -2.62 0.93
C LEU A 171 12.36 -1.98 0.13
N ALA A 172 12.47 -0.68 -0.15
CA ALA A 172 11.40 0.14 -0.70
C ALA A 172 11.83 0.79 -2.01
N THR A 173 11.71 0.05 -3.12
CA THR A 173 12.14 0.50 -4.46
C THR A 173 11.25 1.59 -5.04
N SER A 174 11.73 2.28 -6.10
CA SER A 174 10.90 3.18 -6.90
C SER A 174 10.01 2.46 -7.91
N ALA A 175 10.31 1.22 -8.25
CA ALA A 175 9.57 0.44 -9.24
C ALA A 175 8.18 0.03 -8.75
N PRO A 176 7.17 0.09 -9.61
CA PRO A 176 7.12 0.64 -10.96
C PRO A 176 6.47 2.04 -11.04
N HIS A 177 6.92 3.01 -10.24
CA HIS A 177 6.44 4.40 -10.25
C HIS A 177 6.95 5.17 -11.50
N ASN A 178 6.26 6.26 -11.89
CA ASN A 178 6.79 7.23 -12.85
C ASN A 178 8.21 7.70 -12.42
N PRO A 179 9.19 7.81 -13.33
CA PRO A 179 9.12 7.86 -14.80
C PRO A 179 9.16 6.51 -15.54
N PHE A 180 8.96 5.36 -14.89
CA PHE A 180 8.90 4.02 -15.51
C PHE A 180 10.16 3.63 -16.26
N THR A 181 11.32 4.04 -15.81
CA THR A 181 12.61 3.79 -16.47
C THR A 181 13.14 2.43 -16.05
N PRO A 182 13.20 1.42 -16.95
CA PRO A 182 13.75 0.12 -16.62
C PRO A 182 15.28 0.16 -16.51
N GLU A 183 15.85 -0.83 -15.87
CA GLU A 183 17.27 -1.11 -15.99
C GLU A 183 17.60 -1.51 -17.44
N SER A 184 18.70 -1.04 -17.98
CA SER A 184 19.05 -1.17 -19.41
C SER A 184 19.01 -2.62 -19.93
N LYS A 185 19.38 -3.60 -19.10
CA LYS A 185 19.31 -5.03 -19.44
C LYS A 185 17.89 -5.57 -19.67
N TYR A 186 16.86 -4.84 -19.23
CA TYR A 186 15.45 -5.22 -19.32
C TYR A 186 14.65 -4.35 -20.28
N GLU A 187 15.26 -3.33 -20.86
CA GLU A 187 14.59 -2.45 -21.81
C GLU A 187 14.11 -3.24 -23.03
N GLY A 188 12.86 -3.01 -23.42
CA GLY A 188 12.21 -3.66 -24.57
C GLY A 188 11.70 -5.08 -24.32
N ARG A 189 11.88 -5.65 -23.14
CA ARG A 189 11.44 -7.03 -22.83
C ARG A 189 9.94 -7.26 -22.94
N PHE A 190 9.15 -6.21 -22.76
CA PHE A 190 7.69 -6.25 -22.83
C PHE A 190 7.11 -5.37 -23.93
N ASN A 191 7.92 -5.00 -24.96
CA ASN A 191 7.43 -4.23 -26.10
C ASN A 191 6.21 -4.91 -26.72
N GLY A 192 5.16 -4.11 -26.99
CA GLY A 192 3.89 -4.59 -27.56
C GLY A 192 2.93 -5.24 -26.54
N THR A 193 3.32 -5.36 -25.27
CA THR A 193 2.42 -5.83 -24.23
C THR A 193 1.37 -4.76 -23.90
N LYS A 194 0.09 -5.13 -23.99
CA LYS A 194 -1.02 -4.21 -23.71
C LYS A 194 -1.39 -4.21 -22.23
N ALA A 195 -1.80 -3.05 -21.74
CA ALA A 195 -2.42 -2.95 -20.42
C ALA A 195 -3.71 -3.82 -20.35
N PRO A 196 -4.07 -4.36 -19.18
CA PRO A 196 -5.27 -5.19 -19.06
C PRO A 196 -6.52 -4.46 -19.52
N ARG A 197 -7.25 -5.07 -20.45
CA ARG A 197 -8.55 -4.57 -20.97
C ARG A 197 -9.69 -5.10 -20.11
N THR A 198 -9.70 -4.66 -18.84
CA THR A 198 -10.80 -4.96 -17.91
C THR A 198 -12.09 -4.25 -18.36
N PRO A 199 -13.28 -4.72 -17.94
CA PRO A 199 -14.56 -4.09 -18.34
C PRO A 199 -14.66 -2.58 -18.09
N ASN A 200 -13.95 -2.06 -17.10
CA ASN A 200 -13.86 -0.62 -16.82
C ASN A 200 -12.72 0.11 -17.57
N PHE A 201 -11.96 -0.60 -18.43
CA PHE A 201 -10.90 0.04 -19.22
C PHE A 201 -11.51 0.95 -20.30
N ASN A 202 -11.07 2.20 -20.32
CA ASN A 202 -11.50 3.24 -21.26
C ASN A 202 -13.02 3.35 -21.40
N THR A 203 -13.73 3.18 -20.27
CA THR A 203 -15.18 3.21 -20.19
C THR A 203 -15.63 4.52 -19.55
N PHE A 204 -16.52 5.23 -20.23
CA PHE A 204 -17.18 6.39 -19.67
C PHE A 204 -18.52 6.00 -19.04
N THR A 205 -18.73 6.46 -17.82
CA THR A 205 -20.00 6.34 -17.11
C THR A 205 -20.38 7.69 -16.51
N LYS A 206 -21.64 8.13 -16.71
CA LYS A 206 -22.13 9.41 -16.20
C LYS A 206 -22.35 9.42 -14.68
N ASP A 207 -22.34 8.25 -14.06
CA ASP A 207 -22.62 8.00 -12.67
C ASP A 207 -21.38 8.00 -11.77
N LYS A 208 -20.22 8.45 -12.29
CA LYS A 208 -18.98 8.66 -11.55
C LYS A 208 -18.82 10.09 -11.07
N HIS A 209 -17.97 10.29 -10.07
CA HIS A 209 -17.57 11.61 -9.59
C HIS A 209 -17.15 12.53 -10.75
N TRP A 210 -17.44 13.81 -10.65
CA TRP A 210 -17.23 14.78 -11.72
C TRP A 210 -15.80 14.81 -12.26
N LEU A 211 -14.77 14.55 -11.42
CA LEU A 211 -13.37 14.52 -11.85
C LEU A 211 -13.13 13.47 -12.96
N LEU A 212 -13.78 12.31 -12.88
CA LEU A 212 -13.68 11.26 -13.89
C LEU A 212 -14.41 11.62 -15.19
N ARG A 213 -15.39 12.51 -15.09
CA ARG A 213 -16.18 13.00 -16.24
C ARG A 213 -15.49 14.14 -17.01
N LEU A 214 -14.35 14.68 -16.48
CA LEU A 214 -13.58 15.73 -17.17
C LEU A 214 -12.78 15.18 -18.35
N GLY A 215 -12.55 16.04 -19.37
CA GLY A 215 -11.71 15.75 -20.53
C GLY A 215 -12.37 14.79 -21.52
N ASP A 216 -11.58 14.25 -22.45
CA ASP A 216 -12.06 13.35 -23.48
C ASP A 216 -12.40 11.98 -22.91
N VAL A 217 -13.59 11.50 -23.23
CA VAL A 217 -14.10 10.20 -22.79
C VAL A 217 -14.94 9.57 -23.91
N PRO A 218 -14.58 8.39 -24.40
CA PRO A 218 -13.38 7.61 -24.03
C PRO A 218 -12.06 8.29 -24.46
N LEU A 219 -10.93 7.85 -23.89
CA LEU A 219 -9.61 8.34 -24.28
C LEU A 219 -9.31 8.01 -25.75
N PRO A 220 -8.62 8.91 -26.49
CA PRO A 220 -8.24 8.67 -27.87
C PRO A 220 -7.22 7.53 -27.99
N ASP A 221 -7.14 6.88 -29.17
CA ASP A 221 -6.25 5.74 -29.43
C ASP A 221 -4.78 6.05 -29.13
N SER A 222 -4.31 7.26 -29.41
CA SER A 222 -2.94 7.69 -29.09
C SER A 222 -2.64 7.67 -27.59
N MET A 223 -3.64 7.96 -26.76
CA MET A 223 -3.52 7.84 -25.31
C MET A 223 -3.53 6.39 -24.86
N VAL A 224 -4.35 5.55 -25.49
CA VAL A 224 -4.39 4.09 -25.23
C VAL A 224 -3.03 3.45 -25.57
N ASP A 225 -2.40 3.83 -26.69
CA ASP A 225 -1.04 3.36 -27.05
C ASP A 225 0.00 3.84 -26.04
N THR A 226 -0.14 5.05 -25.52
CA THR A 226 0.72 5.57 -24.45
C THR A 226 0.57 4.75 -23.17
N ILE A 227 -0.66 4.40 -22.80
CA ILE A 227 -0.98 3.55 -21.63
C ILE A 227 -0.34 2.16 -21.78
N ASP A 228 -0.41 1.55 -22.98
CA ASP A 228 0.21 0.26 -23.28
C ASP A 228 1.74 0.33 -23.15
N THR A 229 2.33 1.41 -23.65
CA THR A 229 3.77 1.67 -23.49
C THR A 229 4.16 1.80 -22.01
N ILE A 230 3.41 2.56 -21.24
CA ILE A 230 3.63 2.72 -19.79
C ILE A 230 3.51 1.36 -19.10
N HIS A 231 2.51 0.57 -19.45
CA HIS A 231 2.34 -0.77 -18.88
C HIS A 231 3.56 -1.66 -19.15
N ALA A 232 4.04 -1.72 -20.39
CA ALA A 232 5.23 -2.47 -20.75
C ALA A 232 6.46 -2.01 -19.95
N ARG A 233 6.70 -0.70 -19.87
CA ARG A 233 7.81 -0.12 -19.10
C ARG A 233 7.72 -0.44 -17.61
N ARG A 234 6.51 -0.39 -17.02
CA ARG A 234 6.29 -0.79 -15.62
C ARG A 234 6.69 -2.24 -15.38
N LEU A 235 6.32 -3.15 -16.28
CA LEU A 235 6.72 -4.56 -16.20
C LEU A 235 8.24 -4.73 -16.28
N GLU A 236 8.88 -3.99 -17.14
CA GLU A 236 10.35 -4.00 -17.28
C GLU A 236 11.06 -3.54 -15.99
N THR A 237 10.56 -2.49 -15.32
CA THR A 237 11.14 -2.03 -14.04
C THR A 237 11.04 -3.09 -12.95
N LEU A 238 10.02 -3.92 -13.01
CA LEU A 238 9.74 -4.95 -12.01
C LEU A 238 10.67 -6.18 -12.14
N LEU A 239 11.28 -6.39 -13.30
CA LEU A 239 12.27 -7.48 -13.47
C LEU A 239 13.49 -7.29 -12.56
N SER A 240 13.93 -6.04 -12.35
CA SER A 240 15.01 -5.76 -11.39
C SER A 240 14.59 -6.00 -9.94
N VAL A 241 13.31 -5.84 -9.64
CA VAL A 241 12.78 -6.18 -8.31
C VAL A 241 12.73 -7.69 -8.10
N ASP A 242 12.38 -8.44 -9.14
CA ASP A 242 12.38 -9.91 -9.10
C ASP A 242 13.80 -10.45 -8.85
N ASP A 243 14.81 -9.89 -9.52
CA ASP A 243 16.23 -10.17 -9.28
C ASP A 243 16.62 -9.85 -7.82
N MET A 244 16.22 -8.69 -7.31
CA MET A 244 16.52 -8.27 -5.94
C MET A 244 15.93 -9.25 -4.92
N VAL A 245 14.68 -9.63 -5.06
CA VAL A 245 14.04 -10.60 -4.16
C VAL A 245 14.74 -11.95 -4.22
N GLU A 246 15.09 -12.44 -5.43
CA GLU A 246 15.84 -13.69 -5.58
C GLU A 246 17.17 -13.66 -4.83
N LYS A 247 17.97 -12.61 -5.04
CA LYS A 247 19.29 -12.49 -4.42
C LYS A 247 19.22 -12.36 -2.89
N ILE A 248 18.25 -11.60 -2.37
CA ILE A 248 18.00 -11.50 -0.92
C ILE A 248 17.67 -12.87 -0.33
N VAL A 249 16.78 -13.65 -0.98
CA VAL A 249 16.44 -15.00 -0.50
C VAL A 249 17.63 -15.95 -0.60
N LEU A 250 18.46 -15.84 -1.64
CA LEU A 250 19.69 -16.63 -1.76
C LEU A 250 20.70 -16.27 -0.65
N GLU A 251 20.79 -14.98 -0.30
CA GLU A 251 21.67 -14.55 0.79
C GLU A 251 21.18 -15.07 2.15
N LEU A 252 19.87 -15.00 2.42
CA LEU A 252 19.27 -15.62 3.60
C LEU A 252 19.56 -17.13 3.69
N LYS A 253 19.55 -17.85 2.55
CA LYS A 253 19.91 -19.29 2.51
C LYS A 253 21.36 -19.54 2.90
N LYS A 254 22.31 -18.71 2.48
CA LYS A 254 23.73 -18.86 2.84
C LYS A 254 23.96 -18.82 4.34
N PHE A 255 23.17 -18.02 5.05
CA PHE A 255 23.24 -17.91 6.52
C PHE A 255 22.27 -18.84 7.26
N ASN A 256 21.54 -19.73 6.56
CA ASN A 256 20.51 -20.60 7.12
C ASN A 256 19.37 -19.83 7.83
N LEU A 257 19.06 -18.62 7.36
CA LEU A 257 18.05 -17.74 7.96
C LEU A 257 16.67 -17.84 7.32
N VAL A 258 16.52 -18.52 6.17
CA VAL A 258 15.25 -18.55 5.41
C VAL A 258 14.09 -19.10 6.23
N GLU A 259 14.33 -20.16 7.01
CA GLU A 259 13.32 -20.81 7.84
C GLU A 259 13.10 -20.09 9.20
N GLU A 260 13.86 -19.04 9.47
CA GLU A 260 13.70 -18.17 10.65
C GLU A 260 13.19 -16.77 10.25
N THR A 261 12.93 -16.53 8.96
CA THR A 261 12.58 -15.21 8.41
C THR A 261 11.14 -15.15 7.93
N ILE A 262 10.40 -14.17 8.44
CA ILE A 262 9.13 -13.76 7.84
C ILE A 262 9.42 -12.79 6.70
N ILE A 263 9.00 -13.13 5.49
CA ILE A 263 9.13 -12.28 4.29
C ILE A 263 7.74 -11.79 3.92
N ILE A 264 7.54 -10.48 3.91
CA ILE A 264 6.29 -9.82 3.54
C ILE A 264 6.53 -9.01 2.27
N PHE A 265 5.72 -9.23 1.25
CA PHE A 265 5.76 -8.52 -0.02
C PHE A 265 4.43 -7.83 -0.27
N THR A 266 4.45 -6.50 -0.45
CA THR A 266 3.24 -5.71 -0.66
C THR A 266 3.53 -4.42 -1.44
N SER A 267 2.50 -3.57 -1.60
CA SER A 267 2.56 -2.25 -2.23
C SER A 267 2.03 -1.16 -1.31
N ASP A 268 2.47 0.08 -1.53
CA ASP A 268 1.98 1.27 -0.83
C ASP A 268 0.73 1.86 -1.46
N ASN A 269 0.46 1.62 -2.73
CA ASN A 269 -0.79 1.96 -3.44
C ASN A 269 -0.97 1.10 -4.69
N GLY A 270 -2.21 1.05 -5.17
CA GLY A 270 -2.54 0.54 -6.49
C GLY A 270 -2.19 1.55 -7.60
N TYR A 271 -2.68 1.31 -8.81
CA TYR A 271 -2.39 2.18 -9.95
C TYR A 271 -3.35 1.92 -11.09
N HIS A 272 -4.06 2.96 -11.55
CA HIS A 272 -4.89 2.84 -12.76
C HIS A 272 -4.09 3.10 -14.04
N LEU A 273 -4.51 2.44 -15.09
CA LEU A 273 -3.96 2.52 -16.44
C LEU A 273 -5.12 2.40 -17.42
N GLY A 274 -5.86 3.49 -17.61
CA GLY A 274 -6.99 3.55 -18.52
C GLY A 274 -8.36 3.23 -17.91
N GLN A 275 -8.45 2.78 -16.64
CA GLN A 275 -9.74 2.52 -16.01
C GLN A 275 -10.56 3.81 -15.90
N PHE A 276 -11.86 3.74 -16.27
CA PHE A 276 -12.78 4.87 -16.33
C PHE A 276 -12.25 6.06 -17.15
N SER A 277 -11.52 5.77 -18.24
CA SER A 277 -10.87 6.79 -19.08
C SER A 277 -9.89 7.69 -18.31
N LEU A 278 -9.33 7.20 -17.18
CA LEU A 278 -8.23 7.86 -16.49
C LEU A 278 -6.90 7.40 -17.11
N PRO A 279 -6.01 8.29 -17.58
CA PRO A 279 -4.79 7.87 -18.29
C PRO A 279 -3.89 6.98 -17.44
N TRP A 280 -3.35 7.52 -16.39
CA TRP A 280 -2.55 6.79 -15.39
C TRP A 280 -2.34 7.64 -14.15
N ASP A 281 -2.56 7.09 -13.01
CA ASP A 281 -2.17 7.59 -11.66
C ASP A 281 -2.72 6.63 -10.58
N LYS A 282 -3.09 7.17 -9.44
CA LYS A 282 -3.79 6.63 -8.28
C LYS A 282 -4.62 7.77 -7.68
N ARG A 283 -5.20 7.64 -6.51
CA ARG A 283 -6.01 8.61 -5.74
C ARG A 283 -7.51 8.37 -5.82
N GLN A 284 -7.93 7.29 -6.46
CA GLN A 284 -9.35 6.98 -6.60
C GLN A 284 -9.81 5.91 -5.58
N PRO A 285 -11.08 5.90 -5.18
CA PRO A 285 -11.60 4.96 -4.17
C PRO A 285 -11.84 3.54 -4.69
N TYR A 286 -11.46 3.26 -5.92
CA TYR A 286 -11.76 1.98 -6.57
C TYR A 286 -10.71 0.91 -6.30
N GLU A 287 -11.11 -0.36 -6.46
CA GLU A 287 -10.27 -1.53 -6.21
C GLU A 287 -8.91 -1.47 -6.93
N PHE A 288 -8.82 -0.87 -8.11
CA PHE A 288 -7.55 -0.76 -8.84
C PHE A 288 -6.51 0.16 -8.17
N ASP A 289 -6.94 1.09 -7.32
CA ASP A 289 -6.06 2.00 -6.58
C ASP A 289 -5.90 1.60 -5.11
N ILE A 290 -6.90 0.92 -4.50
CA ILE A 290 -6.87 0.56 -3.09
C ILE A 290 -6.55 -0.90 -2.81
N ARG A 291 -6.80 -1.83 -3.73
CA ARG A 291 -6.51 -3.25 -3.55
C ARG A 291 -5.15 -3.60 -4.13
N VAL A 292 -4.25 -4.09 -3.29
CA VAL A 292 -2.88 -4.43 -3.67
C VAL A 292 -2.52 -5.85 -3.22
N PRO A 293 -1.48 -6.48 -3.80
CA PRO A 293 -1.06 -7.80 -3.36
C PRO A 293 -0.45 -7.76 -1.96
N LEU A 294 -0.72 -8.78 -1.18
CA LEU A 294 0.01 -9.09 0.04
C LEU A 294 0.38 -10.57 0.02
N PHE A 295 1.68 -10.83 0.01
CA PHE A 295 2.24 -12.18 0.07
C PHE A 295 3.12 -12.31 1.30
N VAL A 296 3.00 -13.43 1.98
CA VAL A 296 3.75 -13.70 3.20
C VAL A 296 4.39 -15.09 3.11
N ARG A 297 5.64 -15.19 3.51
CA ARG A 297 6.37 -16.44 3.69
C ARG A 297 7.06 -16.44 5.04
N GLY A 298 7.09 -17.59 5.70
CA GLY A 298 7.83 -17.71 6.94
C GLY A 298 7.66 -19.06 7.60
N PRO A 299 8.29 -19.27 8.76
CA PRO A 299 8.11 -20.47 9.55
C PRO A 299 6.64 -20.68 9.91
N ASN A 300 6.19 -21.94 9.82
CA ASN A 300 4.81 -22.38 10.11
C ASN A 300 3.72 -21.75 9.19
N ILE A 301 4.09 -21.01 8.17
CA ILE A 301 3.16 -20.48 7.17
C ILE A 301 3.04 -21.49 6.04
N LYS A 302 1.86 -22.12 5.87
CA LYS A 302 1.62 -23.14 4.87
C LYS A 302 1.70 -22.56 3.44
N PRO A 303 2.62 -23.02 2.59
CA PRO A 303 2.73 -22.52 1.21
C PRO A 303 1.44 -22.74 0.41
N LYS A 304 1.18 -21.87 -0.58
CA LYS A 304 0.04 -21.92 -1.50
C LYS A 304 -1.34 -21.80 -0.83
N SER A 305 -1.40 -21.33 0.40
CA SER A 305 -2.66 -21.06 1.07
C SER A 305 -3.15 -19.64 0.80
N VAL A 306 -4.45 -19.43 0.97
CA VAL A 306 -5.10 -18.12 0.78
C VAL A 306 -5.91 -17.78 2.03
N ILE A 307 -5.73 -16.58 2.57
CA ILE A 307 -6.65 -15.95 3.52
C ILE A 307 -7.66 -15.15 2.72
N TYR A 308 -8.94 -15.37 2.96
CA TYR A 308 -10.04 -14.61 2.35
C TYR A 308 -10.53 -13.48 3.26
N SER A 309 -10.23 -13.52 4.55
CA SER A 309 -10.56 -12.44 5.48
C SER A 309 -9.83 -11.14 5.11
N PRO A 310 -10.52 -9.98 5.16
CA PRO A 310 -9.93 -8.71 4.75
C PRO A 310 -8.85 -8.22 5.73
N VAL A 311 -7.73 -7.76 5.17
CA VAL A 311 -6.60 -7.14 5.88
C VAL A 311 -6.36 -5.76 5.28
N VAL A 312 -6.03 -4.79 6.12
CA VAL A 312 -5.79 -3.40 5.73
C VAL A 312 -4.33 -3.04 5.99
N ASN A 313 -3.78 -2.08 5.28
CA ASN A 313 -2.37 -1.68 5.44
C ASN A 313 -2.01 -1.19 6.86
N ILE A 314 -2.98 -0.66 7.61
CA ILE A 314 -2.79 -0.30 9.03
C ILE A 314 -2.53 -1.52 9.93
N ASP A 315 -2.83 -2.73 9.47
CA ASP A 315 -2.62 -3.97 10.22
C ASP A 315 -1.16 -4.46 10.14
N LEU A 316 -0.37 -3.93 9.23
CA LEU A 316 1.02 -4.35 9.06
C LEU A 316 1.86 -4.06 10.32
N ALA A 317 1.74 -2.85 10.87
CA ALA A 317 2.49 -2.47 12.08
C ALA A 317 2.16 -3.37 13.28
N PRO A 318 0.89 -3.53 13.72
CA PRO A 318 0.56 -4.41 14.84
C PRO A 318 0.91 -5.87 14.56
N THR A 319 0.80 -6.35 13.32
CA THR A 319 1.21 -7.72 12.98
C THR A 319 2.72 -7.91 13.08
N ILE A 320 3.51 -6.94 12.63
CA ILE A 320 4.97 -6.98 12.73
C ILE A 320 5.42 -6.98 14.21
N LEU A 321 4.77 -6.18 15.05
CA LEU A 321 5.04 -6.18 16.48
C LEU A 321 4.67 -7.52 17.13
N ASP A 322 3.51 -8.06 16.80
CA ASP A 322 3.04 -9.36 17.30
C ASP A 322 3.98 -10.51 16.87
N LEU A 323 4.44 -10.53 15.61
CA LEU A 323 5.48 -11.44 15.12
C LEU A 323 6.78 -11.35 15.92
N ALA A 324 7.10 -10.17 16.43
CA ALA A 324 8.28 -9.94 17.27
C ALA A 324 8.05 -10.23 18.77
N GLY A 325 6.83 -10.60 19.16
CA GLY A 325 6.43 -10.81 20.56
C GLY A 325 6.31 -9.50 21.35
N ILE A 326 6.06 -8.39 20.66
CA ILE A 326 5.89 -7.04 21.23
C ILE A 326 4.39 -6.71 21.28
N SER A 327 3.90 -6.29 22.43
CA SER A 327 2.51 -5.87 22.58
C SER A 327 2.18 -4.69 21.67
N THR A 328 1.05 -4.76 20.96
CA THR A 328 0.55 -3.67 20.13
C THR A 328 0.18 -2.48 21.01
N PRO A 329 0.69 -1.27 20.73
CA PRO A 329 0.27 -0.05 21.43
C PRO A 329 -1.20 0.28 21.19
N ASP A 330 -1.89 0.77 22.22
CA ASP A 330 -3.31 1.19 22.14
C ASP A 330 -3.57 2.34 21.16
N SER A 331 -2.51 3.02 20.73
CA SER A 331 -2.59 4.08 19.72
C SER A 331 -2.71 3.57 18.28
N MET A 332 -2.54 2.26 18.04
CA MET A 332 -2.71 1.68 16.71
C MET A 332 -4.17 1.33 16.44
N ASP A 333 -4.65 1.74 15.28
CA ASP A 333 -6.03 1.50 14.82
C ASP A 333 -6.18 0.13 14.15
N GLY A 334 -5.08 -0.37 13.58
CA GLY A 334 -4.99 -1.71 12.97
C GLY A 334 -4.97 -2.83 14.01
N SER A 335 -5.18 -4.04 13.55
CA SER A 335 -5.11 -5.27 14.34
C SER A 335 -4.19 -6.31 13.72
N SER A 336 -3.54 -7.14 14.54
CA SER A 336 -2.73 -8.25 14.04
C SER A 336 -3.59 -9.26 13.29
N TRP A 337 -3.16 -9.64 12.08
CA TRP A 337 -3.79 -10.70 11.29
C TRP A 337 -3.16 -12.09 11.52
N LEU A 338 -2.25 -12.23 12.46
CA LEU A 338 -1.66 -13.54 12.79
C LEU A 338 -2.71 -14.61 13.13
N PRO A 339 -3.78 -14.30 13.88
CA PRO A 339 -4.83 -15.28 14.16
C PRO A 339 -5.48 -15.85 12.91
N LEU A 340 -5.53 -15.07 11.80
CA LEU A 340 -6.08 -15.55 10.53
C LEU A 340 -5.22 -16.62 9.86
N LEU A 341 -3.94 -16.75 10.21
CA LEU A 341 -3.07 -17.84 9.72
C LEU A 341 -3.52 -19.21 10.22
N GLU A 342 -4.17 -19.27 11.37
CA GLU A 342 -4.72 -20.51 11.95
C GLU A 342 -6.06 -20.89 11.31
N GLU A 343 -6.81 -19.92 10.77
CA GLU A 343 -8.12 -20.12 10.14
C GLU A 343 -8.06 -20.75 8.73
N THR A 344 -6.87 -21.00 8.20
CA THR A 344 -6.64 -21.41 6.80
C THR A 344 -7.32 -22.72 6.37
N ALA A 345 -7.79 -23.51 7.32
CA ALA A 345 -8.50 -24.76 7.03
C ALA A 345 -10.01 -24.56 6.74
N SER A 346 -10.57 -23.39 7.03
CA SER A 346 -12.04 -23.20 7.01
C SER A 346 -12.59 -22.46 5.79
N ASN A 347 -11.76 -21.77 5.00
CA ASN A 347 -12.17 -20.82 3.94
C ASN A 347 -13.19 -19.76 4.41
N LYS A 348 -13.37 -19.59 5.72
CA LYS A 348 -14.29 -18.61 6.29
C LYS A 348 -13.73 -17.21 6.14
N ILE A 349 -14.62 -16.26 5.93
CA ILE A 349 -14.30 -14.83 5.90
C ILE A 349 -14.71 -14.22 7.24
N SER A 350 -13.72 -13.82 8.06
CA SER A 350 -13.99 -13.01 9.23
C SER A 350 -14.48 -11.64 8.75
N PRO A 351 -15.71 -11.22 9.07
CA PRO A 351 -16.27 -10.00 8.53
C PRO A 351 -15.50 -8.78 9.04
N ARG A 352 -15.30 -7.79 8.18
CA ARG A 352 -14.64 -6.54 8.54
C ARG A 352 -15.18 -5.36 7.77
N THR A 353 -15.34 -4.25 8.47
CA THR A 353 -15.61 -2.94 7.91
C THR A 353 -14.44 -2.01 8.24
N PHE A 354 -13.97 -1.25 7.24
CA PHE A 354 -12.83 -0.35 7.40
C PHE A 354 -13.00 0.93 6.58
N LEU A 355 -12.22 1.95 6.94
CA LEU A 355 -12.20 3.25 6.29
C LEU A 355 -11.21 3.26 5.12
N VAL A 356 -11.65 3.84 3.99
CA VAL A 356 -10.77 4.34 2.95
C VAL A 356 -10.98 5.84 2.84
N GLU A 357 -9.91 6.62 2.98
CA GLU A 357 -9.97 8.07 3.02
C GLU A 357 -8.92 8.72 2.12
N TYR A 358 -9.29 9.82 1.50
CA TYR A 358 -8.38 10.62 0.69
C TYR A 358 -8.71 12.10 0.81
N HIS A 359 -7.68 12.92 0.93
CA HIS A 359 -7.79 14.38 0.92
C HIS A 359 -7.24 14.90 -0.39
N GLY A 360 -8.13 15.35 -1.27
CA GLY A 360 -7.81 15.87 -2.59
C GLY A 360 -6.87 17.07 -2.56
N GLU A 361 -5.95 17.12 -3.50
CA GLU A 361 -4.94 18.17 -3.61
C GLU A 361 -5.27 19.10 -4.79
N GLY A 362 -5.40 20.39 -4.52
CA GLY A 362 -5.54 21.42 -5.53
C GLY A 362 -4.22 22.18 -5.74
N ASN A 363 -3.84 22.42 -6.99
CA ASN A 363 -2.69 23.27 -7.36
C ASN A 363 -2.81 23.80 -8.80
N GLY A 364 -3.50 24.90 -8.97
CA GLY A 364 -3.69 25.53 -10.29
C GLY A 364 -2.40 25.82 -11.07
N LYS A 365 -1.24 25.97 -10.38
CA LYS A 365 0.07 26.15 -11.04
C LYS A 365 0.57 24.86 -11.74
N SER A 366 -0.04 23.73 -11.49
CA SER A 366 0.31 22.44 -12.11
C SER A 366 -0.55 22.10 -13.35
N ILE A 367 -1.36 23.04 -13.80
CA ILE A 367 -2.20 22.94 -15.02
C ILE A 367 -1.39 23.48 -16.21
N ASP A 368 -1.29 22.69 -17.28
CA ASP A 368 -0.68 23.17 -18.52
C ASP A 368 -1.61 24.20 -19.18
N GLU A 369 -1.07 25.36 -19.55
CA GLU A 369 -1.84 26.44 -20.19
C GLU A 369 -2.58 25.98 -21.45
N LYS A 370 -1.99 25.07 -22.21
CA LYS A 370 -2.57 24.48 -23.41
C LYS A 370 -3.85 23.68 -23.15
N CYS A 371 -4.12 23.29 -21.90
CA CYS A 371 -5.35 22.60 -21.53
C CYS A 371 -6.56 23.56 -21.39
N GLY A 372 -6.32 24.88 -21.38
CA GLY A 372 -7.40 25.87 -21.30
C GLY A 372 -8.15 25.90 -19.96
N LEU A 373 -7.74 25.10 -18.99
CA LEU A 373 -8.35 25.00 -17.66
C LEU A 373 -7.77 26.05 -16.71
N LYS A 374 -8.61 26.74 -15.94
CA LYS A 374 -8.17 27.81 -15.02
C LYS A 374 -8.66 27.59 -13.58
N ASP A 375 -9.24 26.43 -13.26
CA ASP A 375 -9.73 26.16 -11.92
C ASP A 375 -8.57 25.83 -10.94
N PRO A 376 -8.33 26.63 -9.89
CA PRO A 376 -7.28 26.40 -8.91
C PRO A 376 -7.51 25.14 -8.05
N ASN A 377 -8.70 24.56 -8.06
CA ASN A 377 -9.00 23.30 -7.38
C ASN A 377 -8.40 22.10 -8.09
N LEU A 378 -8.13 22.19 -9.41
CA LEU A 378 -7.57 21.11 -10.21
C LEU A 378 -6.05 20.97 -9.96
N LYS A 379 -5.53 19.77 -10.20
CA LYS A 379 -4.10 19.46 -10.10
C LYS A 379 -3.65 18.56 -11.25
N GLU A 380 -2.46 18.89 -11.80
CA GLU A 380 -1.76 18.09 -12.80
C GLU A 380 -2.61 17.73 -14.02
N CYS A 381 -3.31 18.73 -14.58
CA CYS A 381 -3.93 18.63 -15.89
C CYS A 381 -2.86 18.88 -16.95
N ARG A 382 -2.31 17.82 -17.52
CA ARG A 382 -1.16 17.88 -18.42
C ARG A 382 -1.56 17.51 -19.84
N VAL A 383 -0.98 18.19 -20.84
CA VAL A 383 -1.17 17.82 -22.26
C VAL A 383 -0.80 16.35 -22.50
N ARG A 384 0.25 15.85 -21.89
CA ARG A 384 0.65 14.44 -21.99
C ARG A 384 -0.37 13.43 -21.43
N ASN A 385 -1.32 13.90 -20.64
CA ASN A 385 -2.43 13.12 -20.08
C ASN A 385 -3.76 13.47 -20.76
N ASP A 386 -3.70 14.00 -21.98
CA ASP A 386 -4.86 14.47 -22.71
C ASP A 386 -5.70 15.49 -21.93
N CYS A 387 -5.00 16.39 -21.23
CA CYS A 387 -5.56 17.38 -20.32
C CYS A 387 -6.46 16.83 -19.21
N LYS A 388 -6.50 15.52 -19.03
CA LYS A 388 -7.15 14.86 -17.89
C LYS A 388 -6.41 15.25 -16.60
N CYS A 389 -7.14 15.76 -15.63
CA CYS A 389 -6.57 16.13 -14.34
C CYS A 389 -6.37 14.89 -13.47
N GLN A 390 -5.23 14.78 -12.82
CA GLN A 390 -4.94 13.65 -11.94
C GLN A 390 -5.60 13.78 -10.58
N ASP A 391 -5.92 15.02 -10.16
CA ASP A 391 -6.53 15.30 -8.88
C ASP A 391 -7.29 16.64 -8.87
N ALA A 392 -8.08 16.82 -7.82
CA ALA A 392 -8.75 18.06 -7.48
C ALA A 392 -8.93 18.15 -5.97
N ARG A 393 -9.01 19.36 -5.42
CA ARG A 393 -9.30 19.54 -3.99
C ARG A 393 -10.63 18.89 -3.60
N ASN A 394 -11.62 18.93 -4.48
CA ASN A 394 -12.92 18.31 -4.27
C ASN A 394 -12.94 16.79 -4.53
N ASN A 395 -11.78 16.18 -4.85
CA ASN A 395 -11.60 14.73 -4.82
C ASN A 395 -11.30 14.24 -3.40
N THR A 396 -11.79 14.95 -2.39
CA THR A 396 -11.76 14.51 -0.99
C THR A 396 -12.94 13.60 -0.74
N TYR A 397 -12.67 12.39 -0.26
CA TYR A 397 -13.72 11.40 0.02
C TYR A 397 -13.39 10.53 1.21
N PHE A 398 -14.45 9.97 1.77
CA PHE A 398 -14.39 8.92 2.79
C PHE A 398 -15.27 7.76 2.35
N CYS A 399 -14.73 6.55 2.42
CA CYS A 399 -15.45 5.35 2.04
C CYS A 399 -15.49 4.33 3.20
N LEU A 400 -16.65 3.75 3.37
CA LEU A 400 -16.87 2.54 4.14
C LEU A 400 -16.71 1.35 3.19
N ARG A 401 -15.73 0.51 3.43
CA ARG A 401 -15.50 -0.74 2.71
C ARG A 401 -15.82 -1.89 3.65
N SER A 402 -16.73 -2.77 3.27
CA SER A 402 -17.16 -3.90 4.10
C SER A 402 -17.09 -5.20 3.33
N ILE A 403 -16.48 -6.20 3.94
CA ILE A 403 -16.29 -7.53 3.37
C ILE A 403 -16.69 -8.58 4.40
N SER A 404 -17.55 -9.51 4.01
CA SER A 404 -18.01 -10.65 4.79
C SER A 404 -18.30 -11.84 3.87
N GLU A 405 -18.79 -12.93 4.42
CA GLU A 405 -19.29 -14.05 3.59
C GLU A 405 -20.48 -13.64 2.71
N THR A 406 -21.35 -12.77 3.23
CA THR A 406 -22.57 -12.31 2.54
C THR A 406 -22.38 -11.04 1.76
N ASP A 407 -21.48 -10.17 2.16
CA ASP A 407 -21.36 -8.80 1.64
C ASP A 407 -19.94 -8.50 1.17
N ASP A 408 -19.84 -7.78 0.06
CA ASP A 408 -18.62 -7.17 -0.44
C ASP A 408 -19.00 -5.83 -1.05
N LEU A 409 -19.00 -4.76 -0.24
CA LEU A 409 -19.55 -3.47 -0.64
C LEU A 409 -18.59 -2.31 -0.40
N SER A 410 -18.76 -1.26 -1.20
CA SER A 410 -18.09 0.04 -1.06
C SER A 410 -19.13 1.15 -1.07
N TYR A 411 -19.13 1.99 -0.04
CA TYR A 411 -19.98 3.17 0.07
C TYR A 411 -19.11 4.40 0.34
N CYS A 412 -19.12 5.37 -0.57
CA CYS A 412 -18.26 6.56 -0.52
C CYS A 412 -19.09 7.86 -0.51
N GLU A 413 -18.67 8.80 0.33
CA GLU A 413 -19.16 10.18 0.37
C GLU A 413 -18.04 11.14 -0.02
N PHE A 414 -18.25 11.94 -1.09
CA PHE A 414 -17.31 12.97 -1.52
C PHE A 414 -17.63 14.30 -0.83
N GLN A 415 -16.57 15.02 -0.45
CA GLN A 415 -16.66 16.35 0.15
C GLN A 415 -16.63 17.43 -0.94
N ASP A 416 -17.61 17.42 -1.81
CA ASP A 416 -17.75 18.35 -2.92
C ASP A 416 -19.09 19.12 -2.87
N SER A 417 -19.30 20.02 -3.83
CA SER A 417 -20.54 20.79 -3.92
C SER A 417 -21.75 19.96 -4.36
N GLU A 418 -21.52 18.79 -4.97
CA GLU A 418 -22.58 17.85 -5.38
C GLU A 418 -23.02 16.94 -4.20
N ASN A 419 -22.24 16.86 -3.10
CA ASN A 419 -22.39 15.86 -2.06
C ASN A 419 -22.49 14.47 -2.68
N PHE A 420 -21.55 14.19 -3.61
CA PHE A 420 -21.63 13.02 -4.46
C PHE A 420 -21.46 11.75 -3.65
N ILE A 421 -22.25 10.74 -3.96
CA ILE A 421 -22.23 9.44 -3.26
C ILE A 421 -22.06 8.34 -4.29
N GLU A 422 -21.18 7.40 -3.99
CA GLU A 422 -21.04 6.15 -4.73
C GLU A 422 -21.34 4.95 -3.83
N TYR A 423 -22.06 3.98 -4.40
CA TYR A 423 -22.31 2.70 -3.76
C TYR A 423 -22.20 1.56 -4.76
N TYR A 424 -21.42 0.54 -4.38
CA TYR A 424 -21.17 -0.65 -5.20
C TYR A 424 -21.33 -1.93 -4.38
N ASP A 425 -21.94 -2.94 -5.00
CA ASP A 425 -21.86 -4.33 -4.58
C ASP A 425 -20.80 -5.05 -5.41
N LEU A 426 -19.63 -5.31 -4.85
CA LEU A 426 -18.49 -5.88 -5.56
C LEU A 426 -18.62 -7.39 -5.80
N LYS A 427 -19.58 -8.07 -5.18
CA LYS A 427 -19.88 -9.46 -5.52
C LYS A 427 -20.47 -9.58 -6.91
N THR A 428 -21.31 -8.61 -7.29
CA THR A 428 -22.00 -8.58 -8.58
C THR A 428 -21.30 -7.68 -9.59
N ASP A 429 -20.62 -6.64 -9.12
CA ASP A 429 -19.91 -5.65 -9.94
C ASP A 429 -18.48 -5.42 -9.42
N GLN A 430 -17.60 -6.40 -9.59
CA GLN A 430 -16.20 -6.35 -9.16
C GLN A 430 -15.37 -5.22 -9.81
N TYR A 431 -15.85 -4.66 -10.93
CA TYR A 431 -15.19 -3.57 -11.65
C TYR A 431 -15.80 -2.19 -11.36
N GLN A 432 -16.80 -2.14 -10.46
CA GLN A 432 -17.46 -0.91 -10.03
C GLN A 432 -18.01 -0.09 -11.19
N LEU A 433 -18.63 -0.74 -12.18
CA LEU A 433 -19.15 -0.11 -13.41
C LEU A 433 -20.37 0.74 -13.12
N ASN A 434 -21.27 0.26 -12.25
CA ASN A 434 -22.58 0.85 -12.02
C ASN A 434 -22.72 1.40 -10.60
N ASN A 435 -22.90 2.71 -10.47
CA ASN A 435 -23.16 3.32 -9.17
C ASN A 435 -24.61 3.05 -8.76
N LEU A 436 -24.78 2.20 -7.76
CA LEU A 436 -26.08 1.79 -7.23
C LEU A 436 -26.67 2.79 -6.22
N ARG A 437 -26.14 4.01 -6.11
CA ARG A 437 -26.59 5.04 -5.16
C ARG A 437 -28.12 5.25 -5.20
N HIS A 438 -28.72 5.25 -6.38
CA HIS A 438 -30.16 5.45 -6.54
C HIS A 438 -31.02 4.27 -6.08
N ASN A 439 -30.40 3.09 -5.91
CA ASN A 439 -31.08 1.89 -5.43
C ASN A 439 -31.03 1.77 -3.90
N LEU A 440 -30.23 2.62 -3.21
CA LEU A 440 -30.18 2.63 -1.76
C LEU A 440 -31.43 3.25 -1.16
N SER A 441 -32.08 2.53 -0.25
CA SER A 441 -33.10 3.13 0.61
C SER A 441 -32.48 4.19 1.53
N SER A 442 -33.26 5.21 1.89
CA SER A 442 -32.80 6.25 2.83
C SER A 442 -32.34 5.64 4.17
N MET A 443 -32.95 4.57 4.60
CA MET A 443 -32.57 3.87 5.84
C MET A 443 -31.15 3.26 5.71
N LEU A 444 -30.84 2.57 4.61
CA LEU A 444 -29.51 1.99 4.40
C LEU A 444 -28.45 3.07 4.20
N GLN A 445 -28.77 4.12 3.46
CA GLN A 445 -27.85 5.25 3.28
C GLN A 445 -27.53 5.88 4.63
N ASN A 446 -28.52 6.17 5.47
CA ASN A 446 -28.31 6.72 6.81
C ASN A 446 -27.49 5.77 7.70
N LYS A 447 -27.72 4.46 7.60
CA LYS A 447 -26.92 3.44 8.29
C LYS A 447 -25.45 3.52 7.90
N TYR A 448 -25.14 3.54 6.59
CA TYR A 448 -23.76 3.59 6.11
C TYR A 448 -23.09 4.94 6.43
N SER A 449 -23.78 6.05 6.22
CA SER A 449 -23.29 7.38 6.57
C SER A 449 -22.97 7.52 8.07
N SER A 450 -23.83 6.99 8.94
CA SER A 450 -23.60 7.02 10.39
C SER A 450 -22.36 6.19 10.78
N LYS A 451 -22.19 5.00 10.22
CA LYS A 451 -21.00 4.17 10.43
C LYS A 451 -19.74 4.82 9.89
N LEU A 452 -19.83 5.41 8.69
CA LEU A 452 -18.70 6.14 8.09
C LEU A 452 -18.24 7.28 8.99
N LYS A 453 -19.16 8.05 9.58
CA LYS A 453 -18.83 9.11 10.54
C LYS A 453 -18.11 8.58 11.78
N ILE A 454 -18.46 7.40 12.27
CA ILE A 454 -17.75 6.78 13.40
C ILE A 454 -16.33 6.41 12.97
N LEU A 455 -16.17 5.79 11.81
CA LEU A 455 -14.84 5.42 11.26
C LEU A 455 -13.94 6.64 11.03
N GLN A 456 -14.49 7.78 10.61
CA GLN A 456 -13.76 9.03 10.40
C GLN A 456 -13.18 9.63 11.69
N HIS A 457 -13.62 9.18 12.85
CA HIS A 457 -13.24 9.74 14.15
C HIS A 457 -12.74 8.69 15.13
N CYS A 458 -12.71 7.41 14.73
CA CYS A 458 -12.23 6.35 15.61
C CYS A 458 -10.71 6.46 15.84
N SER A 459 -10.25 5.92 16.97
CA SER A 459 -8.82 5.79 17.29
C SER A 459 -8.58 4.56 18.15
N GLY A 460 -7.49 3.84 17.87
CA GLY A 460 -7.14 2.64 18.61
C GLY A 460 -8.07 1.46 18.33
N PRO A 461 -8.16 0.48 19.25
CA PRO A 461 -8.85 -0.78 19.02
C PRO A 461 -10.33 -0.65 18.63
N ILE A 462 -11.00 0.44 19.02
CA ILE A 462 -12.41 0.68 18.70
C ILE A 462 -12.67 0.75 17.19
N CYS A 463 -11.66 1.10 16.38
CA CYS A 463 -11.76 1.11 14.92
C CYS A 463 -12.03 -0.27 14.31
N ASN A 464 -11.77 -1.34 15.04
CA ASN A 464 -11.96 -2.73 14.59
C ASN A 464 -13.27 -3.37 15.09
N GLU A 465 -14.03 -2.67 15.95
CA GLU A 465 -15.26 -3.21 16.55
C GLU A 465 -16.52 -2.99 15.68
N LEU A 466 -16.39 -2.15 14.64
CA LEU A 466 -17.50 -1.77 13.76
C LEU A 466 -17.73 -2.82 12.69
N GLN A 467 -18.81 -3.59 12.82
CA GLN A 467 -19.28 -4.50 11.77
C GLN A 467 -20.56 -3.96 11.13
N VAL A 468 -20.79 -4.30 9.85
CA VAL A 468 -21.99 -3.87 9.09
C VAL A 468 -23.23 -4.66 9.49
#